data_862b8a11d0b849335896c825018f3813
#
_entry.id   862b8a11d0b849335896c825018f3813
#
_cell.length_a   1.000
_cell.length_b   1.000
_cell.length_c   1.000
_cell.angle_alpha   90.00
_cell.angle_beta   90.00
_cell.angle_gamma   90.00
#
_symmetry.space_group_name_H-M   'P 1'
#
loop_
_entity.id
_entity.type
_entity.pdbx_description
1 polymer ?
#
loop_
_entity_poly.entity_id
_entity_poly.type
_entity_poly.pdbx_seq_one_letter_code
_entity_poly.pdbx_strand_id
1 'polypeptide(L)'
;MVTYGPLVATALSAAELAAQHYGWSLEVVDLRSLNPLDFDTVAASVRKTGRVVVMHEGPRTLGFGAELAARIQEELFYDLEAPVLRATGFDTPFPPARLEKLWLPGVDRLLDCVERTLEAP
;
A
#
# COMPACT_ATOMS: atom_id res chain seq x y z
N MET A 1 1.74 2.79 -5.02
CA MET A 1 1.52 1.70 -4.03
C MET A 1 2.86 1.25 -3.51
N VAL A 2 3.00 1.10 -2.19
CA VAL A 2 4.24 0.67 -1.51
C VAL A 2 3.97 -0.68 -0.84
N THR A 3 4.76 -1.68 -1.13
CA THR A 3 4.57 -3.04 -0.62
C THR A 3 5.88 -3.82 -0.57
N TYR A 4 5.84 -5.04 -0.07
CA TYR A 4 6.97 -5.96 0.00
C TYR A 4 6.51 -7.42 0.08
N GLY A 5 7.44 -8.35 -0.14
CA GLY A 5 7.18 -9.78 -0.04
C GLY A 5 6.18 -10.30 -1.07
N PRO A 6 5.36 -11.29 -0.73
CA PRO A 6 4.43 -11.92 -1.67
C PRO A 6 3.38 -10.98 -2.26
N LEU A 7 3.06 -9.89 -1.55
CA LEU A 7 2.05 -8.93 -2.01
C LEU A 7 2.52 -8.03 -3.17
N VAL A 8 3.79 -8.06 -3.53
CA VAL A 8 4.29 -7.39 -4.75
C VAL A 8 3.56 -7.92 -5.98
N ALA A 9 3.38 -9.23 -6.10
CA ALA A 9 2.62 -9.83 -7.20
C ALA A 9 1.16 -9.37 -7.21
N THR A 10 0.53 -9.27 -6.04
CA THR A 10 -0.84 -8.76 -5.89
C THR A 10 -0.94 -7.29 -6.32
N ALA A 11 0.02 -6.46 -5.92
CA ALA A 11 0.06 -5.06 -6.29
C ALA A 11 0.26 -4.85 -7.80
N LEU A 12 1.11 -5.66 -8.43
CA LEU A 12 1.30 -5.64 -9.89
C LEU A 12 0.02 -6.04 -10.64
N SER A 13 -0.66 -7.10 -10.18
CA SER A 13 -1.96 -7.49 -10.75
C SER A 13 -3.02 -6.40 -10.57
N ALA A 14 -3.05 -5.73 -9.42
CA ALA A 14 -3.94 -4.60 -9.19
C ALA A 14 -3.65 -3.42 -10.12
N ALA A 15 -2.37 -3.12 -10.37
CA ALA A 15 -1.97 -2.06 -11.29
C ALA A 15 -2.40 -2.34 -12.72
N GLU A 16 -2.26 -3.58 -13.16
CA GLU A 16 -2.70 -4.01 -14.49
C GLU A 16 -4.23 -3.92 -14.65
N LEU A 17 -4.98 -4.43 -13.69
CA LEU A 17 -6.45 -4.33 -13.67
C LEU A 17 -6.92 -2.87 -13.63
N ALA A 18 -6.29 -2.04 -12.83
CA ALA A 18 -6.60 -0.62 -12.73
C ALA A 18 -6.42 0.11 -14.05
N ALA A 19 -5.33 -0.18 -14.77
CA ALA A 19 -5.07 0.39 -16.09
C ALA A 19 -6.10 -0.06 -17.14
N GLN A 20 -6.47 -1.34 -17.13
CA GLN A 20 -7.39 -1.92 -18.10
C GLN A 20 -8.86 -1.49 -17.90
N HIS A 21 -9.32 -1.43 -16.65
CA HIS A 21 -10.73 -1.21 -16.32
C HIS A 21 -11.08 0.21 -15.94
N TYR A 22 -10.13 0.95 -15.35
CA TYR A 22 -10.37 2.31 -14.83
C TYR A 22 -9.50 3.37 -15.49
N GLY A 23 -8.49 2.98 -16.28
CA GLY A 23 -7.54 3.93 -16.86
C GLY A 23 -6.60 4.57 -15.83
N TRP A 24 -6.49 3.99 -14.63
CA TRP A 24 -5.58 4.50 -13.59
C TRP A 24 -4.15 4.03 -13.83
N SER A 25 -3.21 4.95 -13.69
CA SER A 25 -1.76 4.65 -13.75
C SER A 25 -1.22 4.51 -12.34
N LEU A 26 -0.85 3.29 -11.94
CA LEU A 26 -0.38 2.99 -10.60
C LEU A 26 1.09 2.56 -10.63
N GLU A 27 1.91 3.23 -9.82
CA GLU A 27 3.31 2.85 -9.60
C GLU A 27 3.43 1.90 -8.43
N VAL A 28 4.19 0.82 -8.58
CA VAL A 28 4.46 -0.17 -7.52
C VAL A 28 5.90 -0.02 -7.05
N VAL A 29 6.08 0.24 -5.76
CA VAL A 29 7.37 0.28 -5.08
C VAL A 29 7.51 -0.99 -4.25
N ASP A 30 8.44 -1.86 -4.64
CA ASP A 30 8.83 -3.05 -3.88
C ASP A 30 10.00 -2.68 -2.96
N LEU A 31 9.76 -2.66 -1.65
CA LEU A 31 10.73 -2.20 -0.66
C LEU A 31 11.97 -3.09 -0.55
N ARG A 32 11.87 -4.38 -0.88
CA ARG A 32 12.94 -5.37 -0.79
C ARG A 32 13.55 -5.55 0.61
N SER A 33 13.84 -4.48 1.31
CA SER A 33 14.38 -4.48 2.67
C SER A 33 13.58 -3.53 3.56
N LEU A 34 13.27 -3.97 4.77
CA LEU A 34 12.56 -3.15 5.77
C LEU A 34 13.52 -2.49 6.75
N ASN A 35 14.70 -3.09 6.95
CA ASN A 35 15.76 -2.55 7.81
C ASN A 35 17.15 -3.02 7.28
N PRO A 36 17.92 -2.15 6.65
CA PRO A 36 17.62 -0.74 6.40
C PRO A 36 16.52 -0.54 5.35
N LEU A 37 15.71 0.51 5.54
CA LEU A 37 14.67 0.91 4.60
C LEU A 37 15.22 1.93 3.60
N ASP A 38 15.04 1.68 2.31
CA ASP A 38 15.29 2.69 1.26
C ASP A 38 14.10 3.66 1.18
N PHE A 39 14.10 4.63 2.11
CA PHE A 39 13.05 5.64 2.13
C PHE A 39 13.18 6.67 1.00
N ASP A 40 14.36 6.87 0.46
CA ASP A 40 14.56 7.82 -0.66
C ASP A 40 13.80 7.39 -1.91
N THR A 41 13.75 6.09 -2.20
CA THR A 41 12.92 5.55 -3.29
C THR A 41 11.44 5.76 -3.04
N VAL A 42 10.97 5.55 -1.81
CA VAL A 42 9.57 5.83 -1.41
C VAL A 42 9.26 7.31 -1.59
N ALA A 43 10.13 8.19 -1.08
CA ALA A 43 9.96 9.64 -1.17
C ALA A 43 9.90 10.13 -2.62
N ALA A 44 10.75 9.60 -3.50
CA ALA A 44 10.73 9.94 -4.93
C ALA A 44 9.39 9.58 -5.58
N SER A 45 8.86 8.38 -5.27
CA SER A 45 7.54 7.95 -5.75
C SER A 45 6.40 8.81 -5.21
N VAL A 46 6.43 9.16 -3.92
CA VAL A 46 5.42 10.03 -3.30
C VAL A 46 5.41 11.41 -3.94
N ARG A 47 6.57 12.04 -4.11
CA ARG A 47 6.70 13.35 -4.77
C ARG A 47 6.21 13.35 -6.21
N LYS A 48 6.35 12.23 -6.89
CA LYS A 48 5.88 12.06 -8.27
C LYS A 48 4.36 11.89 -8.37
N THR A 49 3.75 11.18 -7.42
CA THR A 49 2.36 10.72 -7.53
C THR A 49 1.38 11.44 -6.60
N GLY A 50 1.85 12.05 -5.53
CA GLY A 50 1.02 12.74 -4.53
C GLY A 50 0.10 11.84 -3.69
N ARG A 51 -0.05 10.55 -4.06
CA ARG A 51 -1.01 9.62 -3.44
C ARG A 51 -0.34 8.30 -3.09
N VAL A 52 -0.62 7.78 -1.90
CA VAL A 52 0.06 6.59 -1.39
C VAL A 52 -0.91 5.59 -0.78
N VAL A 53 -0.81 4.34 -1.19
CA VAL A 53 -1.39 3.20 -0.49
C VAL A 53 -0.25 2.26 -0.08
N VAL A 54 -0.19 1.94 1.21
CA VAL A 54 0.74 0.95 1.76
C VAL A 54 0.01 -0.38 1.89
N MET A 55 0.60 -1.46 1.39
CA MET A 55 0.03 -2.80 1.44
C MET A 55 1.00 -3.79 2.09
N HIS A 56 0.55 -4.54 3.08
CA HIS A 56 1.32 -5.61 3.71
C HIS A 56 0.43 -6.67 4.37
N GLU A 57 0.99 -7.84 4.64
CA GLU A 57 0.27 -8.96 5.26
C GLU A 57 0.05 -8.78 6.77
N GLY A 58 0.86 -7.98 7.42
CA GLY A 58 0.79 -7.75 8.86
C GLY A 58 -0.51 -7.11 9.32
N PRO A 59 -0.75 -7.08 10.64
CA PRO A 59 -1.92 -6.45 11.21
C PRO A 59 -1.93 -4.93 10.94
N ARG A 60 -3.11 -4.33 11.01
CA ARG A 60 -3.28 -2.89 10.82
C ARG A 60 -2.64 -2.10 11.97
N THR A 61 -2.90 -2.52 13.21
CA THR A 61 -2.35 -1.89 14.41
C THR A 61 -0.94 -2.43 14.68
N LEU A 62 0.01 -1.54 14.90
CA LEU A 62 1.43 -1.85 15.13
C LEU A 62 2.12 -2.62 13.98
N GLY A 63 1.47 -2.75 12.83
CA GLY A 63 2.11 -3.30 11.63
C GLY A 63 3.10 -2.30 11.01
N PHE A 64 4.03 -2.79 10.20
CA PHE A 64 5.06 -1.97 9.56
C PHE A 64 4.48 -0.83 8.70
N GLY A 65 3.30 -1.03 8.12
CA GLY A 65 2.61 0.01 7.36
C GLY A 65 2.22 1.23 8.19
N ALA A 66 2.05 1.09 9.50
CA ALA A 66 1.79 2.21 10.39
C ALA A 66 3.05 3.11 10.52
N GLU A 67 4.23 2.49 10.63
CA GLU A 67 5.51 3.21 10.64
C GLU A 67 5.76 3.92 9.30
N LEU A 68 5.54 3.25 8.19
CA LEU A 68 5.65 3.86 6.86
C LEU A 68 4.71 5.06 6.70
N ALA A 69 3.46 4.92 7.10
CA ALA A 69 2.47 5.99 7.02
C ALA A 69 2.86 7.19 7.89
N ALA A 70 3.35 6.93 9.11
CA ALA A 70 3.83 7.99 10.00
C ALA A 70 5.03 8.72 9.38
N ARG A 71 6.02 8.00 8.89
CA ARG A 71 7.21 8.60 8.30
C ARG A 71 6.91 9.37 7.01
N ILE A 72 6.04 8.85 6.15
CA ILE A 72 5.57 9.57 4.96
C ILE A 72 4.86 10.86 5.37
N GLN A 73 4.02 10.81 6.40
CA GLN A 73 3.32 11.98 6.92
C GLN A 73 4.29 13.03 7.49
N GLU A 74 5.30 12.62 8.25
CA GLU A 74 6.27 13.53 8.87
C GLU A 74 7.19 14.20 7.85
N GLU A 75 7.68 13.43 6.88
CA GLU A 75 8.72 13.90 5.95
C GLU A 75 8.16 14.45 4.63
N LEU A 76 6.94 14.04 4.21
CA LEU A 76 6.39 14.31 2.89
C LEU A 76 4.97 14.90 2.92
N PHE A 77 4.54 15.46 4.05
CA PHE A 77 3.18 16.00 4.21
C PHE A 77 2.77 16.95 3.08
N TYR A 78 3.66 17.85 2.70
CA TYR A 78 3.37 18.85 1.67
C TYR A 78 3.43 18.32 0.23
N ASP A 79 3.90 17.09 0.04
CA ASP A 79 3.89 16.39 -1.24
C ASP A 79 2.63 15.50 -1.42
N LEU A 80 1.80 15.38 -0.37
CA LEU A 80 0.60 14.55 -0.38
C LEU A 80 -0.63 15.33 -0.85
N GLU A 81 -1.40 14.70 -1.74
CA GLU A 81 -2.71 15.18 -2.22
C GLU A 81 -3.89 14.43 -1.56
N ALA A 82 -3.60 13.37 -0.82
CA ALA A 82 -4.59 12.55 -0.11
C ALA A 82 -3.97 11.93 1.13
N PRO A 83 -4.79 11.49 2.12
CA PRO A 83 -4.29 10.72 3.25
C PRO A 83 -3.60 9.42 2.80
N VAL A 84 -2.53 9.03 3.49
CA VAL A 84 -1.90 7.71 3.28
C VAL A 84 -2.86 6.62 3.75
N LEU A 85 -3.31 5.78 2.84
CA LEU A 85 -4.18 4.65 3.16
C LEU A 85 -3.38 3.34 3.27
N ARG A 86 -3.94 2.38 4.00
CA ARG A 86 -3.29 1.10 4.27
C ARG A 86 -4.21 -0.07 3.98
N ALA A 87 -3.80 -0.94 3.05
CA ALA A 87 -4.43 -2.23 2.77
C ALA A 87 -3.64 -3.31 3.54
N THR A 88 -4.20 -3.81 4.64
CA THR A 88 -3.49 -4.67 5.59
C THR A 88 -4.29 -5.92 5.93
N GLY A 89 -3.65 -6.87 6.63
CA GLY A 89 -4.38 -7.88 7.37
C GLY A 89 -5.23 -7.27 8.50
N PHE A 90 -5.96 -8.11 9.18
CA PHE A 90 -6.80 -7.70 10.30
C PHE A 90 -6.03 -7.76 11.63
N ASP A 91 -6.54 -7.06 12.65
CA ASP A 91 -5.99 -7.08 14.01
C ASP A 91 -6.46 -8.34 14.77
N THR A 92 -6.18 -9.49 14.21
CA THR A 92 -6.50 -10.82 14.72
C THR A 92 -5.31 -11.74 14.53
N PRO A 93 -5.21 -12.86 15.24
CA PRO A 93 -4.21 -13.88 14.94
C PRO A 93 -4.31 -14.33 13.47
N PHE A 94 -3.18 -14.70 12.87
CA PHE A 94 -3.16 -15.21 11.51
C PHE A 94 -4.02 -16.48 11.42
N PRO A 95 -4.93 -16.58 10.47
CA PRO A 95 -5.92 -17.64 10.43
C PRO A 95 -5.34 -18.96 9.89
N PRO A 96 -6.07 -20.09 10.07
CA PRO A 96 -5.76 -21.34 9.38
C PRO A 96 -5.79 -21.16 7.85
N ALA A 97 -5.05 -22.01 7.13
CA ALA A 97 -4.88 -21.93 5.68
C ALA A 97 -6.19 -21.78 4.89
N ARG A 98 -7.27 -22.42 5.33
CA ARG A 98 -8.59 -22.32 4.68
C ARG A 98 -9.23 -20.91 4.69
N LEU A 99 -8.81 -20.03 5.62
CA LEU A 99 -9.32 -18.67 5.80
C LEU A 99 -8.31 -17.61 5.36
N GLU A 100 -7.13 -18.00 4.92
CA GLU A 100 -6.02 -17.12 4.56
C GLU A 100 -6.41 -16.09 3.50
N LYS A 101 -7.13 -16.53 2.46
CA LYS A 101 -7.58 -15.64 1.37
C LYS A 101 -8.56 -14.55 1.81
N LEU A 102 -9.31 -14.79 2.89
CA LEU A 102 -10.21 -13.78 3.45
C LEU A 102 -9.47 -12.77 4.33
N TRP A 103 -8.38 -13.22 4.96
CA TRP A 103 -7.60 -12.41 5.87
C TRP A 103 -6.57 -11.53 5.16
N LEU A 104 -5.85 -12.10 4.20
CA LEU A 104 -4.83 -11.36 3.42
C LEU A 104 -5.47 -10.27 2.58
N PRO A 105 -4.84 -9.09 2.50
CA PRO A 105 -5.31 -8.05 1.59
C PRO A 105 -5.14 -8.52 0.13
N GLY A 106 -6.22 -8.53 -0.61
CA GLY A 106 -6.25 -8.86 -2.04
C GLY A 106 -6.31 -7.64 -2.93
N VAL A 107 -6.45 -7.89 -4.23
CA VAL A 107 -6.58 -6.84 -5.27
C VAL A 107 -7.76 -5.91 -4.96
N ASP A 108 -8.92 -6.47 -4.59
CA ASP A 108 -10.13 -5.66 -4.32
C ASP A 108 -9.91 -4.67 -3.18
N ARG A 109 -9.33 -5.13 -2.05
CA ARG A 109 -9.03 -4.26 -0.90
C ARG A 109 -8.00 -3.19 -1.24
N LEU A 110 -7.03 -3.51 -2.08
CA LEU A 110 -6.03 -2.56 -2.54
C LEU A 110 -6.65 -1.51 -3.46
N LEU A 111 -7.48 -1.92 -4.44
CA LEU A 111 -8.15 -1.00 -5.36
C LEU A 111 -9.17 -0.10 -4.65
N ASP A 112 -9.89 -0.59 -3.63
CA ASP A 112 -10.74 0.24 -2.77
C ASP A 112 -9.93 1.38 -2.11
N CYS A 113 -8.76 1.06 -1.57
CA CYS A 113 -7.86 2.08 -1.02
C CYS A 113 -7.39 3.07 -2.10
N VAL A 114 -7.05 2.59 -3.29
CA VAL A 114 -6.63 3.45 -4.41
C VAL A 114 -7.76 4.41 -4.80
N GLU A 115 -8.97 3.90 -5.03
CA GLU A 115 -10.15 4.70 -5.37
C GLU A 115 -10.37 5.83 -4.35
N ARG A 116 -10.35 5.49 -3.07
CA ARG A 116 -10.51 6.47 -1.98
C ARG A 116 -9.41 7.54 -1.96
N THR A 117 -8.17 7.24 -2.40
CA THR A 117 -7.14 8.27 -2.54
C THR A 117 -7.37 9.17 -3.76
N LEU A 118 -7.98 8.64 -4.82
CA LEU A 118 -8.29 9.39 -6.03
C LEU A 118 -9.52 10.30 -5.86
N GLU A 119 -10.47 9.89 -5.02
CA GLU A 119 -11.67 10.66 -4.68
C GLU A 119 -11.45 11.71 -3.58
N ALA A 120 -10.29 11.69 -2.91
CA ALA A 120 -9.97 12.68 -1.87
C ALA A 120 -10.00 14.10 -2.46
N PRO A 121 -10.60 15.06 -1.74
CA PRO A 121 -10.77 16.43 -2.21
C PRO A 121 -9.46 17.19 -2.38
#